data_4c89148a6d459c3f7c94e2e45fda7a07
#
_entry.id   4c89148a6d459c3f7c94e2e45fda7a07
#
_cell.length_a   1.000
_cell.length_b   1.000
_cell.length_c   1.000
_cell.angle_alpha   90.00
_cell.angle_beta   90.00
_cell.angle_gamma   90.00
#
_symmetry.space_group_name_H-M   'P 1'
#
loop_
_entity.id
_entity.type
_entity.pdbx_description
1 polymer ?
#
loop_
_entity_poly.entity_id
_entity_poly.type
_entity_poly.pdbx_seq_one_letter_code
_entity_poly.pdbx_strand_id
1 'polypeptide(L)'
;MVSLEDQANSYSRNLSGGMKRRLLIAKAMVHQPPILVLDEPTAGVDVELRKDMWKIVEDLRKTGVTIILTTHYIEEAEAIADRVGVINQGEIIVVDETKELLKKMGHKKLTVDLQEEIFQIPNSLEKYNLEIGKDNMSIDYTYNVQAKQTGITNLLQDLKDAGLKLKDLKTEQSTLEKIFVTLVKENNEI
;
A
#
# COMPACT_ATOMS: atom_id res chain seq x y z
N MET A 1 -8.90 24.82 -9.13
CA MET A 1 -8.05 23.66 -9.55
C MET A 1 -6.80 23.54 -8.68
N VAL A 2 -5.82 24.45 -8.71
CA VAL A 2 -4.56 24.35 -7.95
C VAL A 2 -4.46 25.27 -6.74
N SER A 3 -5.51 26.04 -6.44
CA SER A 3 -5.61 26.97 -5.31
C SER A 3 -4.41 27.92 -5.20
N LEU A 4 -4.13 28.64 -6.29
CA LEU A 4 -3.07 29.65 -6.39
C LEU A 4 -3.62 31.01 -6.85
N GLU A 5 -4.91 31.25 -6.75
CA GLU A 5 -5.60 32.46 -7.22
C GLU A 5 -5.03 33.70 -6.54
N ASP A 6 -4.78 33.65 -5.22
CA ASP A 6 -4.18 34.73 -4.43
C ASP A 6 -2.73 35.06 -4.83
N GLN A 7 -2.09 34.16 -5.55
CA GLN A 7 -0.70 34.27 -6.00
C GLN A 7 -0.58 34.62 -7.49
N ALA A 8 -1.70 34.93 -8.17
CA ALA A 8 -1.74 35.16 -9.61
C ALA A 8 -0.78 36.26 -10.08
N ASN A 9 -0.53 37.25 -9.25
CA ASN A 9 0.38 38.39 -9.54
C ASN A 9 1.77 38.25 -8.92
N SER A 10 2.05 37.13 -8.27
CA SER A 10 3.35 36.87 -7.63
C SER A 10 4.36 36.31 -8.62
N TYR A 11 5.61 36.75 -8.50
CA TYR A 11 6.70 36.14 -9.27
C TYR A 11 6.90 34.68 -8.82
N SER A 12 7.12 33.77 -9.76
CA SER A 12 7.32 32.36 -9.48
C SER A 12 8.46 32.06 -8.50
N ARG A 13 9.49 32.92 -8.45
CA ARG A 13 10.62 32.85 -7.50
C ARG A 13 10.18 33.00 -6.04
N ASN A 14 9.08 33.74 -5.80
CA ASN A 14 8.57 34.01 -4.46
C ASN A 14 7.62 32.91 -3.93
N LEU A 15 7.25 31.94 -4.78
CA LEU A 15 6.39 30.83 -4.41
C LEU A 15 7.16 29.79 -3.57
N SER A 16 6.48 29.21 -2.59
CA SER A 16 6.98 28.05 -1.84
C SER A 16 7.22 26.84 -2.76
N GLY A 17 7.98 25.85 -2.31
CA GLY A 17 8.21 24.62 -3.09
C GLY A 17 6.93 23.94 -3.53
N GLY A 18 5.96 23.82 -2.65
CA GLY A 18 4.67 23.24 -2.97
C GLY A 18 3.81 24.09 -3.91
N MET A 19 3.86 25.43 -3.76
CA MET A 19 3.19 26.32 -4.69
C MET A 19 3.78 26.19 -6.10
N LYS A 20 5.10 26.05 -6.20
CA LYS A 20 5.79 25.82 -7.48
C LYS A 20 5.35 24.49 -8.12
N ARG A 21 5.22 23.41 -7.34
CA ARG A 21 4.74 22.12 -7.85
C ARG A 21 3.30 22.20 -8.34
N ARG A 22 2.40 22.84 -7.59
CA ARG A 22 1.02 23.10 -8.02
C ARG A 22 0.98 23.95 -9.29
N LEU A 23 1.84 24.96 -9.40
CA LEU A 23 1.97 25.77 -10.60
C LEU A 23 2.44 24.95 -11.82
N LEU A 24 3.35 23.99 -11.64
CA LEU A 24 3.78 23.09 -12.73
C LEU A 24 2.64 22.23 -13.25
N ILE A 25 1.78 21.70 -12.37
CA ILE A 25 0.58 20.97 -12.79
C ILE A 25 -0.38 21.90 -13.55
N ALA A 26 -0.64 23.09 -13.03
CA ALA A 26 -1.49 24.06 -13.70
C ALA A 26 -0.95 24.41 -15.11
N LYS A 27 0.36 24.60 -15.23
CA LYS A 27 1.02 24.87 -16.50
C LYS A 27 0.87 23.70 -17.48
N ALA A 28 1.02 22.45 -17.03
CA ALA A 28 0.84 21.26 -17.85
C ALA A 28 -0.61 21.12 -18.33
N MET A 29 -1.57 21.59 -17.54
CA MET A 29 -3.00 21.51 -17.84
C MET A 29 -3.55 22.64 -18.72
N VAL A 30 -2.73 23.67 -19.06
CA VAL A 30 -3.19 24.82 -19.89
C VAL A 30 -3.78 24.36 -21.24
N HIS A 31 -3.22 23.31 -21.82
CA HIS A 31 -3.65 22.76 -23.11
C HIS A 31 -4.71 21.67 -22.99
N GLN A 32 -5.22 21.40 -21.79
CA GLN A 32 -6.18 20.36 -21.49
C GLN A 32 -5.79 18.99 -22.09
N PRO A 33 -4.57 18.49 -21.82
CA PRO A 33 -4.11 17.24 -22.41
C PRO A 33 -4.95 16.06 -21.92
N PRO A 34 -5.22 15.06 -22.76
CA PRO A 34 -5.92 13.85 -22.32
C PRO A 34 -5.04 12.96 -21.42
N ILE A 35 -3.73 13.13 -21.47
CA ILE A 35 -2.74 12.37 -20.67
C ILE A 35 -1.80 13.36 -19.99
N LEU A 36 -1.64 13.20 -18.67
CA LEU A 36 -0.70 13.99 -17.85
C LEU A 36 0.34 13.02 -17.25
N VAL A 37 1.62 13.32 -17.45
CA VAL A 37 2.74 12.58 -16.87
C VAL A 37 3.32 13.39 -15.71
N LEU A 38 3.38 12.78 -14.53
CA LEU A 38 3.92 13.37 -13.31
C LEU A 38 5.07 12.51 -12.80
N ASP A 39 6.27 13.08 -12.81
CA ASP A 39 7.45 12.40 -12.30
C ASP A 39 7.70 12.82 -10.85
N GLU A 40 7.61 11.87 -9.91
CA GLU A 40 7.84 12.07 -8.48
C GLU A 40 7.13 13.32 -7.91
N PRO A 41 5.81 13.52 -8.12
CA PRO A 41 5.15 14.78 -7.83
C PRO A 41 5.18 15.18 -6.35
N THR A 42 5.35 14.23 -5.44
CA THR A 42 5.34 14.41 -3.98
C THR A 42 6.72 14.26 -3.33
N ALA A 43 7.78 14.02 -4.11
CA ALA A 43 9.12 13.85 -3.56
C ALA A 43 9.59 15.10 -2.82
N GLY A 44 10.04 14.94 -1.56
CA GLY A 44 10.58 16.03 -0.75
C GLY A 44 9.55 17.07 -0.27
N VAL A 45 8.24 16.75 -0.31
CA VAL A 45 7.20 17.60 0.28
C VAL A 45 6.75 17.07 1.64
N ASP A 46 6.29 17.98 2.49
CA ASP A 46 5.69 17.61 3.78
C ASP A 46 4.35 16.88 3.61
N VAL A 47 3.87 16.27 4.69
CA VAL A 47 2.67 15.41 4.70
C VAL A 47 1.39 16.17 4.30
N GLU A 48 1.25 17.43 4.73
CA GLU A 48 0.07 18.23 4.45
C GLU A 48 0.00 18.60 2.97
N LEU A 49 1.11 19.09 2.45
CA LEU A 49 1.23 19.43 1.04
C LEU A 49 1.07 18.22 0.12
N ARG A 50 1.53 17.04 0.56
CA ARG A 50 1.34 15.78 -0.16
C ARG A 50 -0.14 15.46 -0.32
N LYS A 51 -0.94 15.59 0.74
CA LYS A 51 -2.40 15.40 0.69
C LYS A 51 -3.07 16.36 -0.27
N ASP A 52 -2.66 17.63 -0.29
CA ASP A 52 -3.18 18.62 -1.23
C ASP A 52 -2.87 18.26 -2.68
N MET A 53 -1.66 17.78 -2.95
CA MET A 53 -1.27 17.31 -4.29
C MET A 53 -2.12 16.14 -4.75
N TRP A 54 -2.37 15.17 -3.89
CA TRP A 54 -3.23 14.01 -4.22
C TRP A 54 -4.67 14.41 -4.49
N LYS A 55 -5.19 15.38 -3.77
CA LYS A 55 -6.51 15.92 -4.03
C LYS A 55 -6.59 16.54 -5.44
N ILE A 56 -5.56 17.29 -5.86
CA ILE A 56 -5.49 17.85 -7.21
C ILE A 56 -5.47 16.73 -8.27
N VAL A 57 -4.65 15.69 -8.05
CA VAL A 57 -4.55 14.53 -8.95
C VAL A 57 -5.89 13.81 -9.06
N GLU A 58 -6.57 13.58 -7.94
CA GLU A 58 -7.89 12.96 -7.92
C GLU A 58 -8.96 13.79 -8.64
N ASP A 59 -8.97 15.10 -8.43
CA ASP A 59 -9.91 16.01 -9.11
C ASP A 59 -9.65 16.02 -10.62
N LEU A 60 -8.41 16.03 -11.08
CA LEU A 60 -8.07 15.91 -12.50
C LEU A 60 -8.53 14.56 -13.08
N ARG A 61 -8.32 13.46 -12.37
CA ARG A 61 -8.82 12.14 -12.78
C ARG A 61 -10.34 12.14 -12.98
N LYS A 62 -11.10 12.77 -12.08
CA LYS A 62 -12.55 12.91 -12.20
C LYS A 62 -13.00 13.69 -13.45
N THR A 63 -12.15 14.55 -14.00
CA THR A 63 -12.43 15.25 -15.27
C THR A 63 -12.13 14.40 -16.52
N GLY A 64 -11.66 13.17 -16.36
CA GLY A 64 -11.37 12.24 -17.45
C GLY A 64 -9.93 12.29 -17.97
N VAL A 65 -9.04 13.01 -17.30
CA VAL A 65 -7.61 13.02 -17.63
C VAL A 65 -6.96 11.71 -17.20
N THR A 66 -6.25 11.05 -18.10
CA THR A 66 -5.40 9.90 -17.77
C THR A 66 -4.12 10.39 -17.14
N ILE A 67 -3.79 9.91 -15.94
CA ILE A 67 -2.59 10.33 -15.22
C ILE A 67 -1.62 9.16 -15.13
N ILE A 68 -0.39 9.37 -15.61
CA ILE A 68 0.74 8.48 -15.42
C ILE A 68 1.65 9.15 -14.40
N LEU A 69 1.90 8.50 -13.29
CA LEU A 69 2.80 9.04 -12.28
C LEU A 69 3.87 8.02 -11.89
N THR A 70 5.07 8.53 -11.61
CA THR A 70 6.12 7.75 -10.96
C THR A 70 6.18 8.13 -9.49
N THR A 71 6.43 7.17 -8.63
CA THR A 71 6.67 7.38 -7.20
C THR A 71 7.50 6.23 -6.62
N HIS A 72 8.31 6.53 -5.64
CA HIS A 72 8.96 5.53 -4.79
C HIS A 72 8.20 5.32 -3.46
N TYR A 73 7.12 6.06 -3.24
CA TYR A 73 6.22 5.87 -2.10
C TYR A 73 5.12 4.89 -2.48
N ILE A 74 5.33 3.62 -2.19
CA ILE A 74 4.41 2.54 -2.59
C ILE A 74 3.01 2.71 -2.00
N GLU A 75 2.92 3.26 -0.79
CA GLU A 75 1.67 3.61 -0.11
C GLU A 75 0.81 4.59 -0.92
N GLU A 76 1.45 5.55 -1.61
CA GLU A 76 0.75 6.48 -2.47
C GLU A 76 0.16 5.79 -3.70
N ALA A 77 0.93 4.92 -4.35
CA ALA A 77 0.44 4.13 -5.47
C ALA A 77 -0.74 3.26 -5.05
N GLU A 78 -0.67 2.61 -3.87
CA GLU A 78 -1.76 1.81 -3.32
C GLU A 78 -3.04 2.63 -3.09
N ALA A 79 -2.89 3.87 -2.58
CA ALA A 79 -4.03 4.71 -2.22
C ALA A 79 -4.76 5.31 -3.43
N ILE A 80 -4.04 5.64 -4.52
CA ILE A 80 -4.60 6.48 -5.59
C ILE A 80 -4.60 5.85 -6.99
N ALA A 81 -3.72 4.87 -7.25
CA ALA A 81 -3.58 4.30 -8.59
C ALA A 81 -4.65 3.23 -8.87
N ASP A 82 -5.28 3.30 -10.03
CA ASP A 82 -6.15 2.23 -10.52
C ASP A 82 -5.32 1.03 -10.98
N ARG A 83 -4.15 1.30 -11.61
CA ARG A 83 -3.20 0.30 -12.09
C ARG A 83 -1.80 0.65 -11.63
N VAL A 84 -1.01 -0.35 -11.32
CA VAL A 84 0.39 -0.21 -10.90
C VAL A 84 1.28 -0.98 -11.85
N GLY A 85 2.38 -0.34 -12.28
CA GLY A 85 3.49 -0.97 -12.96
C GLY A 85 4.71 -1.00 -12.03
N VAL A 86 5.28 -2.17 -11.80
CA VAL A 86 6.50 -2.33 -11.00
C VAL A 86 7.70 -2.39 -11.95
N ILE A 87 8.67 -1.50 -11.71
CA ILE A 87 9.92 -1.43 -12.49
C ILE A 87 11.08 -1.83 -11.59
N ASN A 88 11.91 -2.75 -12.06
CA ASN A 88 13.15 -3.16 -11.42
C ASN A 88 14.26 -3.24 -12.46
N GLN A 89 15.44 -2.66 -12.19
CA GLN A 89 16.60 -2.67 -13.08
C GLN A 89 16.31 -2.24 -14.53
N GLY A 90 15.34 -1.35 -14.73
CA GLY A 90 14.95 -0.86 -16.06
C GLY A 90 13.93 -1.70 -16.79
N GLU A 91 13.48 -2.81 -16.22
CA GLU A 91 12.46 -3.70 -16.77
C GLU A 91 11.13 -3.58 -16.00
N ILE A 92 10.03 -3.71 -16.76
CA ILE A 92 8.70 -3.78 -16.16
C ILE A 92 8.42 -5.23 -15.76
N ILE A 93 8.38 -5.50 -14.45
CA ILE A 93 8.15 -6.85 -13.91
C ILE A 93 6.67 -7.23 -13.98
N VAL A 94 5.79 -6.30 -13.64
CA VAL A 94 4.34 -6.51 -13.62
C VAL A 94 3.60 -5.22 -13.93
N VAL A 95 2.46 -5.33 -14.60
CA VAL A 95 1.46 -4.26 -14.74
C VAL A 95 0.09 -4.89 -14.49
N ASP A 96 -0.59 -4.45 -13.43
CA ASP A 96 -1.92 -4.98 -13.09
C ASP A 96 -2.79 -3.91 -12.42
N GLU A 97 -4.07 -4.18 -12.28
CA GLU A 97 -4.94 -3.37 -11.44
C GLU A 97 -4.49 -3.49 -9.97
N THR A 98 -4.43 -2.35 -9.27
CA THR A 98 -3.99 -2.31 -7.86
C THR A 98 -4.76 -3.30 -6.99
N LYS A 99 -6.08 -3.36 -7.15
CA LYS A 99 -6.96 -4.27 -6.40
C LYS A 99 -6.70 -5.75 -6.74
N GLU A 100 -6.47 -6.06 -8.01
CA GLU A 100 -6.19 -7.44 -8.44
C GLU A 100 -4.80 -7.88 -7.99
N LEU A 101 -3.81 -7.00 -8.01
CA LEU A 101 -2.47 -7.29 -7.50
C LEU A 101 -2.50 -7.61 -5.99
N LEU A 102 -3.18 -6.76 -5.20
CA LEU A 102 -3.41 -6.99 -3.77
C LEU A 102 -4.18 -8.29 -3.50
N LYS A 103 -5.11 -8.66 -4.37
CA LYS A 103 -5.90 -9.88 -4.22
C LYS A 103 -5.13 -11.14 -4.61
N LYS A 104 -4.36 -11.10 -5.71
CA LYS A 104 -3.60 -12.25 -6.22
C LYS A 104 -2.40 -12.59 -5.37
N MET A 105 -1.65 -11.58 -4.95
CA MET A 105 -0.39 -11.73 -4.22
C MET A 105 -0.50 -11.38 -2.73
N GLY A 106 -1.62 -10.79 -2.33
CA GLY A 106 -1.85 -10.40 -0.96
C GLY A 106 -2.19 -11.60 -0.07
N HIS A 107 -1.46 -11.71 1.02
CA HIS A 107 -1.81 -12.59 2.13
C HIS A 107 -2.48 -11.76 3.22
N LYS A 108 -3.39 -12.38 3.97
CA LYS A 108 -3.87 -11.83 5.24
C LYS A 108 -3.16 -12.52 6.38
N LYS A 109 -2.79 -11.71 7.35
CA LYS A 109 -2.21 -12.17 8.60
C LYS A 109 -3.24 -11.97 9.71
N LEU A 110 -3.58 -13.04 10.40
CA LEU A 110 -4.33 -13.01 11.64
C LEU A 110 -3.33 -13.08 12.78
N THR A 111 -3.25 -12.03 13.58
CA THR A 111 -2.52 -12.02 14.84
C THR A 111 -3.51 -12.31 15.97
N VAL A 112 -3.23 -13.35 16.74
CA VAL A 112 -3.99 -13.76 17.90
C VAL A 112 -3.20 -13.38 19.14
N ASP A 113 -3.63 -12.32 19.84
CA ASP A 113 -3.03 -11.92 21.11
C ASP A 113 -3.48 -12.89 22.20
N LEU A 114 -2.55 -13.33 23.03
CA LEU A 114 -2.76 -14.27 24.12
C LEU A 114 -2.77 -13.58 25.49
N GLN A 115 -3.38 -14.21 26.49
CA GLN A 115 -3.36 -13.76 27.88
C GLN A 115 -2.10 -14.20 28.62
N GLU A 116 -1.42 -15.24 28.14
CA GLU A 116 -0.23 -15.83 28.75
C GLU A 116 0.86 -16.00 27.68
N GLU A 117 2.13 -15.94 28.08
CA GLU A 117 3.26 -16.13 27.16
C GLU A 117 3.29 -17.55 26.58
N ILE A 118 3.69 -17.65 25.32
CA ILE A 118 3.90 -18.91 24.61
C ILE A 118 5.34 -18.95 24.06
N PHE A 119 6.04 -20.03 24.34
CA PHE A 119 7.43 -20.25 23.89
C PHE A 119 7.57 -21.32 22.81
N GLN A 120 6.56 -22.14 22.62
CA GLN A 120 6.52 -23.19 21.62
C GLN A 120 5.09 -23.42 21.12
N ILE A 121 4.94 -23.58 19.81
CA ILE A 121 3.66 -23.96 19.21
C ILE A 121 3.35 -25.42 19.59
N PRO A 122 2.17 -25.70 20.17
CA PRO A 122 1.73 -27.07 20.44
C PRO A 122 1.69 -27.93 19.16
N ASN A 123 2.14 -29.18 19.23
CA ASN A 123 2.16 -30.12 18.09
C ASN A 123 0.81 -30.26 17.39
N SER A 124 -0.31 -30.13 18.13
CA SER A 124 -1.67 -30.16 17.58
C SER A 124 -1.97 -29.01 16.59
N LEU A 125 -1.17 -27.94 16.64
CA LEU A 125 -1.35 -26.73 15.83
C LEU A 125 -0.33 -26.63 14.68
N GLU A 126 0.61 -27.56 14.54
CA GLU A 126 1.65 -27.52 13.48
C GLU A 126 1.06 -27.44 12.06
N LYS A 127 -0.11 -28.02 11.85
CA LYS A 127 -0.83 -27.97 10.55
C LYS A 127 -1.17 -26.56 10.05
N TYR A 128 -1.09 -25.54 10.90
CA TYR A 128 -1.43 -24.17 10.55
C TYR A 128 -0.22 -23.31 10.19
N ASN A 129 1.01 -23.82 10.29
CA ASN A 129 2.26 -23.05 10.06
C ASN A 129 2.24 -21.70 10.81
N LEU A 130 2.02 -21.78 12.13
CA LEU A 130 1.94 -20.61 13.00
C LEU A 130 3.33 -20.08 13.34
N GLU A 131 3.43 -18.77 13.53
CA GLU A 131 4.62 -18.10 14.02
C GLU A 131 4.35 -17.43 15.37
N ILE A 132 5.30 -17.54 16.32
CA ILE A 132 5.20 -16.83 17.59
C ILE A 132 5.64 -15.39 17.38
N GLY A 133 4.87 -14.43 17.86
CA GLY A 133 5.23 -13.02 17.82
C GLY A 133 6.45 -12.70 18.67
N LYS A 134 7.09 -11.56 18.40
CA LYS A 134 8.37 -11.16 19.03
C LYS A 134 8.31 -11.00 20.55
N ASP A 135 7.12 -10.74 21.08
CA ASP A 135 6.83 -10.57 22.50
C ASP A 135 6.41 -11.85 23.23
N ASN A 136 6.34 -12.97 22.50
CA ASN A 136 5.81 -14.25 22.97
C ASN A 136 4.36 -14.20 23.49
N MET A 137 3.66 -13.09 23.24
CA MET A 137 2.27 -12.86 23.67
C MET A 137 1.27 -12.97 22.52
N SER A 138 1.73 -13.33 21.34
CA SER A 138 0.89 -13.43 20.15
C SER A 138 1.29 -14.59 19.24
N ILE A 139 0.33 -15.04 18.45
CA ILE A 139 0.51 -16.05 17.41
C ILE A 139 0.02 -15.46 16.09
N ASP A 140 0.85 -15.58 15.07
CA ASP A 140 0.57 -15.12 13.71
C ASP A 140 0.19 -16.28 12.81
N TYR A 141 -0.93 -16.14 12.12
CA TYR A 141 -1.42 -17.05 11.09
C TYR A 141 -1.55 -16.34 9.76
N THR A 142 -0.77 -16.76 8.77
CA THR A 142 -0.82 -16.21 7.41
C THR A 142 -1.71 -17.09 6.53
N TYR A 143 -2.70 -16.50 5.86
CA TYR A 143 -3.61 -17.22 4.99
C TYR A 143 -3.87 -16.45 3.68
N ASN A 144 -4.17 -17.22 2.61
CA ASN A 144 -4.51 -16.64 1.32
C ASN A 144 -5.97 -16.17 1.31
N VAL A 145 -6.19 -14.93 0.87
CA VAL A 145 -7.53 -14.32 0.76
C VAL A 145 -8.43 -15.06 -0.23
N GLN A 146 -7.84 -15.73 -1.23
CA GLN A 146 -8.59 -16.47 -2.26
C GLN A 146 -8.99 -17.89 -1.83
N ALA A 147 -8.49 -18.38 -0.71
CA ALA A 147 -8.87 -19.71 -0.23
C ALA A 147 -10.38 -19.77 0.06
N LYS A 148 -11.07 -20.76 -0.51
CA LYS A 148 -12.52 -20.98 -0.26
C LYS A 148 -12.83 -21.15 1.24
N GLN A 149 -11.85 -21.60 2.02
CA GLN A 149 -11.91 -21.70 3.48
C GLN A 149 -10.60 -21.15 4.04
N THR A 150 -10.68 -20.08 4.81
CA THR A 150 -9.51 -19.45 5.44
C THR A 150 -8.95 -20.26 6.61
N GLY A 151 -9.69 -21.25 7.09
CA GLY A 151 -9.28 -22.08 8.23
C GLY A 151 -9.36 -21.37 9.59
N ILE A 152 -9.70 -20.08 9.63
CA ILE A 152 -9.68 -19.27 10.87
C ILE A 152 -10.58 -19.87 11.96
N THR A 153 -11.79 -20.28 11.62
CA THR A 153 -12.73 -20.83 12.61
C THR A 153 -12.18 -22.10 13.26
N ASN A 154 -11.60 -22.99 12.44
CA ASN A 154 -10.98 -24.21 12.95
C ASN A 154 -9.73 -23.89 13.77
N LEU A 155 -8.90 -22.94 13.31
CA LEU A 155 -7.73 -22.49 14.06
C LEU A 155 -8.11 -21.95 15.45
N LEU A 156 -9.12 -21.08 15.54
CA LEU A 156 -9.54 -20.51 16.82
C LEU A 156 -10.09 -21.57 17.78
N GLN A 157 -10.79 -22.59 17.24
CA GLN A 157 -11.25 -23.71 18.04
C GLN A 157 -10.06 -24.55 18.53
N ASP A 158 -9.13 -24.90 17.64
CA ASP A 158 -7.98 -25.72 17.99
C ASP A 158 -7.02 -25.00 18.96
N LEU A 159 -6.87 -23.67 18.85
CA LEU A 159 -6.14 -22.85 19.83
C LEU A 159 -6.76 -22.97 21.23
N LYS A 160 -8.09 -22.88 21.30
CA LYS A 160 -8.82 -23.03 22.56
C LYS A 160 -8.70 -24.44 23.14
N ASP A 161 -8.79 -25.45 22.27
CA ASP A 161 -8.67 -26.87 22.68
C ASP A 161 -7.24 -27.22 23.13
N ALA A 162 -6.23 -26.51 22.61
CA ALA A 162 -4.85 -26.55 23.08
C ALA A 162 -4.62 -25.80 24.41
N GLY A 163 -5.66 -25.22 25.00
CA GLY A 163 -5.61 -24.52 26.29
C GLY A 163 -5.11 -23.08 26.22
N LEU A 164 -4.93 -22.52 25.02
CA LEU A 164 -4.47 -21.14 24.85
C LEU A 164 -5.62 -20.16 25.08
N LYS A 165 -5.39 -19.20 25.99
CA LYS A 165 -6.37 -18.15 26.33
C LYS A 165 -6.20 -16.96 25.42
N LEU A 166 -7.18 -16.74 24.53
CA LEU A 166 -7.17 -15.62 23.61
C LEU A 166 -7.52 -14.33 24.33
N LYS A 167 -6.84 -13.22 23.96
CA LYS A 167 -7.07 -11.87 24.47
C LYS A 167 -7.71 -10.97 23.42
N ASP A 168 -7.13 -10.91 22.23
CA ASP A 168 -7.60 -10.07 21.14
C ASP A 168 -7.26 -10.71 19.78
N LEU A 169 -7.90 -10.24 18.72
CA LEU A 169 -7.70 -10.69 17.36
C LEU A 169 -7.52 -9.48 16.44
N LYS A 170 -6.42 -9.47 15.68
CA LYS A 170 -6.15 -8.44 14.68
C LYS A 170 -5.93 -9.08 13.33
N THR A 171 -6.48 -8.48 12.29
CA THR A 171 -6.22 -8.90 10.91
C THR A 171 -5.54 -7.78 10.14
N GLU A 172 -4.43 -8.10 9.52
CA GLU A 172 -3.72 -7.22 8.62
C GLU A 172 -3.74 -7.79 7.21
N GLN A 173 -3.90 -6.93 6.21
CA GLN A 173 -3.77 -7.31 4.82
C GLN A 173 -2.37 -6.93 4.33
N SER A 174 -1.79 -7.72 3.44
CA SER A 174 -0.55 -7.33 2.77
C SER A 174 -0.72 -6.02 2.03
N THR A 175 0.26 -5.15 2.18
CA THR A 175 0.37 -3.90 1.43
C THR A 175 1.07 -4.15 0.10
N LEU A 176 0.93 -3.23 -0.85
CA LEU A 176 1.71 -3.25 -2.08
C LEU A 176 3.23 -3.28 -1.82
N GLU A 177 3.68 -2.69 -0.72
CA GLU A 177 5.10 -2.73 -0.33
C GLU A 177 5.60 -4.16 -0.10
N LYS A 178 4.83 -4.97 0.65
CA LYS A 178 5.17 -6.39 0.87
C LYS A 178 5.17 -7.18 -0.44
N ILE A 179 4.21 -6.92 -1.31
CA ILE A 179 4.13 -7.54 -2.64
C ILE A 179 5.31 -7.13 -3.50
N PHE A 180 5.67 -5.84 -3.51
CA PHE A 180 6.83 -5.32 -4.23
C PHE A 180 8.13 -6.02 -3.81
N VAL A 181 8.38 -6.15 -2.50
CA VAL A 181 9.57 -6.85 -1.98
C VAL A 181 9.61 -8.30 -2.47
N THR A 182 8.48 -8.99 -2.50
CA THR A 182 8.39 -10.37 -3.01
C THR A 182 8.72 -10.44 -4.49
N LEU A 183 8.09 -9.60 -5.31
CA LEU A 183 8.32 -9.54 -6.76
C LEU A 183 9.78 -9.25 -7.13
N VAL A 184 10.40 -8.31 -6.42
CA VAL A 184 11.81 -7.95 -6.67
C VAL A 184 12.75 -9.10 -6.28
N LYS A 185 12.47 -9.84 -5.19
CA LYS A 185 13.26 -11.01 -4.81
C LYS A 185 13.15 -12.12 -5.84
N GLU A 186 11.96 -12.50 -6.23
CA GLU A 186 11.72 -13.53 -7.24
C GLU A 186 12.38 -13.21 -8.58
N ASN A 187 12.39 -11.94 -8.98
CA ASN A 187 13.03 -11.50 -10.23
C ASN A 187 14.57 -11.49 -10.16
N ASN A 188 15.16 -11.37 -8.97
CA ASN A 188 16.61 -11.37 -8.79
C ASN A 188 17.20 -12.78 -8.62
N GLU A 189 16.39 -13.83 -8.45
CA GLU A 189 16.78 -15.22 -8.33
C GLU A 189 16.81 -15.97 -9.67
N ILE A 190 16.41 -15.31 -10.74
CA ILE A 190 16.41 -15.80 -12.13
C ILE A 190 17.62 -15.23 -12.88
#